data_942580c747ac5bdc99894cb5a7709487
#
_entry.id   942580c747ac5bdc99894cb5a7709487
#
_cell.length_a   1.000
_cell.length_b   1.000
_cell.length_c   1.000
_cell.angle_alpha   90.00
_cell.angle_beta   90.00
_cell.angle_gamma   90.00
#
_symmetry.space_group_name_H-M   'P 1'
#
loop_
_entity.id
_entity.type
_entity.pdbx_description
1 polymer ?
#
loop_
_entity_poly.entity_id
_entity_poly.type
_entity_poly.pdbx_seq_one_letter_code
_entity_poly.pdbx_strand_id
1 'polypeptide(L)'
;MPLMKKGACLSYSHGFNIVEEGIEIRKDLTVIMVAPKSPASEVRAEFLRGFGVPTLIAVHRENDPNGDGLEIAKAYCVGTGGHKAGVLHSSFVAEVKSDLMGEQTILCGVLQTGSILCFNKMVEKGIDKGYASKLVQYGWETITEALKLGGITHMMDRLSNPSKIKTFKL
;
A
#
# COMPACT_ATOMS: atom_id res chain seq x y z
N MET A 1 -8.28 22.99 9.69
CA MET A 1 -7.43 24.00 8.99
C MET A 1 -7.43 25.41 9.59
N PRO A 2 -8.49 25.93 10.27
CA PRO A 2 -8.49 27.33 10.76
C PRO A 2 -7.34 27.65 11.73
N LEU A 3 -6.85 26.67 12.48
CA LEU A 3 -5.75 26.84 13.44
C LEU A 3 -4.33 26.76 12.83
N MET A 4 -4.22 26.44 11.56
CA MET A 4 -2.91 26.39 10.88
C MET A 4 -2.37 27.80 10.61
N LYS A 5 -1.07 27.97 10.82
CA LYS A 5 -0.39 29.22 10.46
C LYS A 5 -0.53 29.51 8.96
N LYS A 6 -0.54 30.80 8.60
CA LYS A 6 -0.50 31.21 7.21
C LYS A 6 0.79 30.70 6.55
N GLY A 7 0.67 30.17 5.33
CA GLY A 7 1.80 29.61 4.59
C GLY A 7 2.35 28.30 5.13
N ALA A 8 1.61 27.60 6.02
CA ALA A 8 2.03 26.29 6.51
C ALA A 8 1.89 25.21 5.44
N CYS A 9 2.64 24.14 5.59
CA CYS A 9 2.50 22.95 4.76
C CYS A 9 1.60 21.92 5.45
N LEU A 10 0.60 21.40 4.71
CA LEU A 10 -0.27 20.32 5.10
C LEU A 10 0.16 19.04 4.36
N SER A 11 0.62 18.03 5.09
CA SER A 11 1.05 16.77 4.53
C SER A 11 0.02 15.67 4.74
N TYR A 12 -0.33 14.98 3.67
CA TYR A 12 -1.17 13.79 3.68
C TYR A 12 -0.32 12.54 3.48
N SER A 13 -0.69 11.44 4.12
CA SER A 13 -0.17 10.10 3.82
C SER A 13 -1.11 9.29 2.92
N HIS A 14 -2.33 9.77 2.69
CA HIS A 14 -3.34 9.24 1.77
C HIS A 14 -4.27 10.38 1.36
N GLY A 15 -4.63 10.45 0.09
CA GLY A 15 -5.33 11.60 -0.48
C GLY A 15 -6.85 11.55 -0.44
N PHE A 16 -7.47 10.58 0.26
CA PHE A 16 -8.93 10.32 0.23
C PHE A 16 -9.78 11.58 0.49
N ASN A 17 -9.45 12.35 1.52
CA ASN A 17 -10.22 13.54 1.89
C ASN A 17 -10.26 14.59 0.77
N ILE A 18 -9.19 14.72 -0.01
CA ILE A 18 -9.14 15.66 -1.14
C ILE A 18 -9.88 15.09 -2.34
N VAL A 19 -9.63 13.80 -2.68
CA VAL A 19 -10.09 13.21 -3.95
C VAL A 19 -11.56 12.80 -3.88
N GLU A 20 -11.97 12.15 -2.80
CA GLU A 20 -13.32 11.56 -2.67
C GLU A 20 -14.26 12.45 -1.86
N GLU A 21 -13.79 13.10 -0.79
CA GLU A 21 -14.62 13.97 0.03
C GLU A 21 -14.65 15.42 -0.46
N GLY A 22 -13.73 15.81 -1.36
CA GLY A 22 -13.68 17.16 -1.95
C GLY A 22 -13.45 18.27 -0.93
N ILE A 23 -12.63 18.03 0.09
CA ILE A 23 -12.34 19.03 1.11
C ILE A 23 -11.67 20.24 0.48
N GLU A 24 -12.29 21.44 0.67
CA GLU A 24 -11.68 22.71 0.28
C GLU A 24 -10.56 23.09 1.24
N ILE A 25 -9.40 23.35 0.68
CA ILE A 25 -8.21 23.75 1.43
C ILE A 25 -7.90 25.22 1.18
N ARG A 26 -7.51 25.93 2.24
CA ARG A 26 -7.09 27.34 2.15
C ARG A 26 -5.97 27.50 1.12
N LYS A 27 -6.09 28.49 0.26
CA LYS A 27 -5.16 28.73 -0.87
C LYS A 27 -3.75 29.16 -0.45
N ASP A 28 -3.58 29.63 0.79
CA ASP A 28 -2.28 30.02 1.34
C ASP A 28 -1.47 28.85 1.90
N LEU A 29 -2.01 27.63 1.88
CA LEU A 29 -1.31 26.43 2.36
C LEU A 29 -0.65 25.69 1.19
N THR A 30 0.57 25.22 1.40
CA THR A 30 1.18 24.19 0.53
C THR A 30 0.64 22.82 0.92
N VAL A 31 0.15 22.04 -0.03
CA VAL A 31 -0.40 20.71 0.22
C VAL A 31 0.40 19.66 -0.52
N ILE A 32 0.97 18.77 0.26
CA ILE A 32 1.77 17.65 -0.26
C ILE A 32 1.19 16.30 0.19
N MET A 33 1.59 15.27 -0.49
CA MET A 33 1.39 13.89 -0.05
C MET A 33 2.71 13.16 -0.04
N VAL A 34 2.95 12.44 1.06
CA VAL A 34 4.05 11.48 1.20
C VAL A 34 3.42 10.19 1.72
N ALA A 35 3.18 9.26 0.82
CA ALA A 35 2.42 8.04 1.06
C ALA A 35 3.32 6.80 1.01
N PRO A 36 3.86 6.36 2.16
CA PRO A 36 4.56 5.07 2.24
C PRO A 36 3.60 3.92 1.94
N LYS A 37 4.01 2.99 1.07
CA LYS A 37 3.17 1.86 0.64
C LYS A 37 3.35 0.66 1.56
N SER A 38 3.05 0.86 2.84
CA SER A 38 3.08 -0.16 3.89
C SER A 38 2.33 0.33 5.13
N PRO A 39 1.85 -0.58 5.99
CA PRO A 39 1.32 -0.21 7.29
C PRO A 39 2.32 0.59 8.13
N ALA A 40 1.85 1.49 8.99
CA ALA A 40 2.70 2.37 9.79
C ALA A 40 3.72 1.62 10.66
N SER A 41 3.36 0.45 11.17
CA SER A 41 4.27 -0.44 11.91
C SER A 41 5.45 -0.90 11.08
N GLU A 42 5.22 -1.24 9.81
CA GLU A 42 6.28 -1.66 8.88
C GLU A 42 7.15 -0.48 8.46
N VAL A 43 6.55 0.68 8.20
CA VAL A 43 7.32 1.92 7.94
C VAL A 43 8.29 2.18 9.08
N ARG A 44 7.83 2.05 10.33
CA ARG A 44 8.67 2.23 11.52
C ARG A 44 9.77 1.17 11.63
N ALA A 45 9.43 -0.09 11.39
CA ALA A 45 10.39 -1.20 11.46
C ALA A 45 11.52 -1.04 10.44
N GLU A 46 11.17 -0.75 9.19
CA GLU A 46 12.16 -0.55 8.11
C GLU A 46 13.02 0.70 8.33
N PHE A 47 12.44 1.77 8.87
CA PHE A 47 13.21 2.95 9.27
C PHE A 47 14.27 2.61 10.32
N LEU A 48 13.90 1.85 11.36
CA LEU A 48 14.83 1.43 12.42
C LEU A 48 15.91 0.48 11.92
N ARG A 49 15.65 -0.29 10.86
CA ARG A 49 16.67 -1.10 10.17
C ARG A 49 17.65 -0.27 9.32
N GLY A 50 17.42 1.04 9.24
CA GLY A 50 18.23 1.93 8.41
C GLY A 50 17.87 1.91 6.92
N PHE A 51 16.71 1.35 6.59
CA PHE A 51 16.14 1.28 5.26
C PHE A 51 14.85 2.13 5.18
N GLY A 52 13.87 1.74 4.39
CA GLY A 52 12.59 2.42 4.25
C GLY A 52 11.62 1.56 3.47
N VAL A 53 10.46 2.11 3.17
CA VAL A 53 9.46 1.47 2.31
C VAL A 53 9.24 2.28 1.03
N PRO A 54 8.84 1.65 -0.08
CA PRO A 54 8.50 2.38 -1.30
C PRO A 54 7.45 3.47 -0.99
N THR A 55 7.72 4.68 -1.45
CA THR A 55 6.92 5.84 -1.08
C THR A 55 6.49 6.60 -2.32
N LEU A 56 5.21 6.94 -2.38
CA LEU A 56 4.67 7.82 -3.41
C LEU A 56 4.64 9.24 -2.87
N ILE A 57 5.10 10.21 -3.69
CA ILE A 57 5.00 11.63 -3.37
C ILE A 57 4.17 12.37 -4.40
N ALA A 58 3.42 13.38 -3.96
CA ALA A 58 2.65 14.25 -4.84
C ALA A 58 2.49 15.64 -4.24
N VAL A 59 2.14 16.60 -5.09
CA VAL A 59 1.77 17.96 -4.73
C VAL A 59 0.36 18.24 -5.24
N HIS A 60 -0.48 18.84 -4.41
CA HIS A 60 -1.77 19.34 -4.82
C HIS A 60 -1.58 20.69 -5.51
N ARG A 61 -1.64 20.70 -6.84
CA ARG A 61 -1.25 21.86 -7.66
C ARG A 61 -2.01 23.15 -7.34
N GLU A 62 -3.25 23.03 -6.89
CA GLU A 62 -4.07 24.18 -6.50
C GLU A 62 -3.66 24.79 -5.16
N ASN A 63 -2.81 24.11 -4.41
CA ASN A 63 -2.35 24.45 -3.07
C ASN A 63 -0.82 24.33 -2.99
N ASP A 64 -0.14 25.07 -3.86
CA ASP A 64 1.33 25.21 -3.86
C ASP A 64 1.69 26.66 -4.21
N PRO A 65 1.35 27.62 -3.33
CA PRO A 65 1.49 29.05 -3.63
C PRO A 65 2.93 29.51 -3.86
N ASN A 66 3.90 28.80 -3.30
CA ASN A 66 5.32 29.12 -3.43
C ASN A 66 6.03 28.29 -4.50
N GLY A 67 5.40 27.21 -4.99
CA GLY A 67 6.01 26.28 -5.95
C GLY A 67 7.10 25.38 -5.34
N ASP A 68 7.17 25.28 -4.01
CA ASP A 68 8.18 24.51 -3.27
C ASP A 68 7.67 23.16 -2.74
N GLY A 69 6.40 22.84 -2.96
CA GLY A 69 5.75 21.63 -2.44
C GLY A 69 6.47 20.34 -2.80
N LEU A 70 6.99 20.23 -4.02
CA LEU A 70 7.72 19.02 -4.44
C LEU A 70 9.03 18.84 -3.67
N GLU A 71 9.77 19.91 -3.43
CA GLU A 71 11.03 19.84 -2.67
C GLU A 71 10.77 19.52 -1.20
N ILE A 72 9.68 20.06 -0.62
CA ILE A 72 9.25 19.69 0.74
C ILE A 72 8.87 18.22 0.81
N ALA A 73 8.11 17.70 -0.16
CA ALA A 73 7.72 16.28 -0.21
C ALA A 73 8.94 15.36 -0.33
N LYS A 74 9.92 15.71 -1.17
CA LYS A 74 11.19 15.00 -1.29
C LYS A 74 11.97 14.99 0.03
N ALA A 75 12.11 16.16 0.66
CA ALA A 75 12.83 16.28 1.94
C ALA A 75 12.17 15.43 3.04
N TYR A 76 10.83 15.46 3.11
CA TYR A 76 10.07 14.63 4.06
C TYR A 76 10.28 13.14 3.79
N CYS A 77 10.23 12.72 2.51
CA CYS A 77 10.47 11.34 2.11
C CYS A 77 11.90 10.87 2.45
N VAL A 78 12.90 11.75 2.34
CA VAL A 78 14.27 11.47 2.80
C VAL A 78 14.30 11.28 4.31
N GLY A 79 13.63 12.14 5.07
CA GLY A 79 13.54 12.08 6.52
C GLY A 79 12.90 10.78 7.05
N THR A 80 11.98 10.19 6.29
CA THR A 80 11.34 8.91 6.63
C THR A 80 12.06 7.66 6.07
N GLY A 81 13.13 7.85 5.31
CA GLY A 81 13.89 6.75 4.72
C GLY A 81 13.34 6.21 3.41
N GLY A 82 12.19 6.67 2.93
CA GLY A 82 11.53 6.18 1.71
C GLY A 82 12.42 6.24 0.46
N HIS A 83 13.32 7.23 0.39
CA HIS A 83 14.28 7.38 -0.72
C HIS A 83 15.21 6.17 -0.91
N LYS A 84 15.44 5.36 0.13
CA LYS A 84 16.28 4.16 0.05
C LYS A 84 15.57 2.97 -0.58
N ALA A 85 14.24 2.92 -0.45
CA ALA A 85 13.43 1.84 -1.03
C ALA A 85 12.90 2.18 -2.43
N GLY A 86 12.73 3.46 -2.71
CA GLY A 86 12.25 3.97 -4.00
C GLY A 86 11.13 5.00 -3.83
N VAL A 87 11.17 6.03 -4.66
CA VAL A 87 10.20 7.13 -4.64
C VAL A 87 9.54 7.26 -6.00
N LEU A 88 8.21 7.27 -6.01
CA LEU A 88 7.42 7.52 -7.21
C LEU A 88 6.74 8.88 -7.10
N HIS A 89 7.05 9.80 -8.02
CA HIS A 89 6.30 11.03 -8.18
C HIS A 89 5.01 10.78 -8.96
N SER A 90 3.88 11.10 -8.37
CA SER A 90 2.56 10.79 -8.90
C SER A 90 1.55 11.92 -8.60
N SER A 91 0.29 11.59 -8.41
CA SER A 91 -0.78 12.53 -8.08
C SER A 91 -1.65 11.98 -6.95
N PHE A 92 -2.39 12.88 -6.28
CA PHE A 92 -3.37 12.49 -5.26
C PHE A 92 -4.40 11.48 -5.81
N VAL A 93 -4.91 11.73 -7.02
CA VAL A 93 -5.91 10.84 -7.65
C VAL A 93 -5.34 9.45 -7.94
N ALA A 94 -4.13 9.39 -8.50
CA ALA A 94 -3.51 8.10 -8.82
C ALA A 94 -3.19 7.31 -7.56
N GLU A 95 -2.72 7.98 -6.50
CA GLU A 95 -2.46 7.36 -5.21
C GLU A 95 -3.72 6.75 -4.61
N VAL A 96 -4.79 7.55 -4.44
CA VAL A 96 -6.04 7.09 -3.82
C VAL A 96 -6.62 5.89 -4.56
N LYS A 97 -6.70 5.96 -5.89
CA LYS A 97 -7.24 4.85 -6.69
C LYS A 97 -6.41 3.59 -6.60
N SER A 98 -5.09 3.70 -6.68
CA SER A 98 -4.20 2.52 -6.62
C SER A 98 -4.15 1.91 -5.22
N ASP A 99 -4.17 2.75 -4.19
CA ASP A 99 -4.12 2.31 -2.79
C ASP A 99 -5.41 1.57 -2.42
N LEU A 100 -6.57 2.19 -2.63
CA LEU A 100 -7.87 1.57 -2.36
C LEU A 100 -8.06 0.26 -3.16
N MET A 101 -7.63 0.23 -4.43
CA MET A 101 -7.72 -0.99 -5.23
C MET A 101 -6.79 -2.08 -4.67
N GLY A 102 -5.57 -1.74 -4.28
CA GLY A 102 -4.63 -2.67 -3.66
C GLY A 102 -5.14 -3.22 -2.33
N GLU A 103 -5.58 -2.34 -1.44
CA GLU A 103 -6.11 -2.74 -0.14
C GLU A 103 -7.41 -3.55 -0.25
N GLN A 104 -8.41 -3.03 -0.93
CA GLN A 104 -9.73 -3.65 -0.97
C GLN A 104 -9.75 -4.93 -1.82
N THR A 105 -9.01 -4.96 -2.93
CA THR A 105 -9.00 -6.14 -3.80
C THR A 105 -8.04 -7.21 -3.29
N ILE A 106 -6.80 -6.83 -2.97
CA ILE A 106 -5.74 -7.81 -2.64
C ILE A 106 -5.72 -8.09 -1.14
N LEU A 107 -5.43 -7.07 -0.32
CA LEU A 107 -5.16 -7.27 1.10
C LEU A 107 -6.41 -7.68 1.90
N CYS A 108 -7.49 -6.93 1.77
CA CYS A 108 -8.72 -7.17 2.53
C CYS A 108 -9.66 -8.14 1.80
N GLY A 109 -9.77 -8.05 0.47
CA GLY A 109 -10.65 -8.89 -0.33
C GLY A 109 -10.09 -10.30 -0.53
N VAL A 110 -9.16 -10.46 -1.45
CA VAL A 110 -8.70 -11.79 -1.88
C VAL A 110 -7.94 -12.49 -0.76
N LEU A 111 -7.01 -11.81 -0.13
CA LEU A 111 -6.14 -12.45 0.86
C LEU A 111 -6.90 -12.87 2.12
N GLN A 112 -7.65 -11.98 2.73
CA GLN A 112 -8.41 -12.31 3.95
C GLN A 112 -9.62 -13.18 3.65
N THR A 113 -10.47 -12.79 2.73
CA THR A 113 -11.71 -13.54 2.41
C THR A 113 -11.39 -14.92 1.86
N GLY A 114 -10.44 -15.02 0.93
CA GLY A 114 -9.96 -16.30 0.40
C GLY A 114 -9.39 -17.21 1.48
N SER A 115 -8.62 -16.65 2.41
CA SER A 115 -8.07 -17.39 3.55
C SER A 115 -9.16 -17.95 4.46
N ILE A 116 -10.16 -17.14 4.80
CA ILE A 116 -11.29 -17.53 5.65
C ILE A 116 -12.10 -18.64 4.97
N LEU A 117 -12.42 -18.48 3.69
CA LEU A 117 -13.16 -19.49 2.92
C LEU A 117 -12.39 -20.81 2.84
N CYS A 118 -11.10 -20.76 2.56
CA CYS A 118 -10.24 -21.93 2.50
C CYS A 118 -10.16 -22.63 3.86
N PHE A 119 -9.91 -21.89 4.93
CA PHE A 119 -9.89 -22.40 6.29
C PHE A 119 -11.21 -23.08 6.67
N ASN A 120 -12.33 -22.41 6.47
CA ASN A 120 -13.65 -22.95 6.80
C ASN A 120 -13.92 -24.24 6.03
N LYS A 121 -13.55 -24.27 4.74
CA LYS A 121 -13.74 -25.48 3.91
C LYS A 121 -12.88 -26.65 4.35
N MET A 122 -11.66 -26.42 4.78
CA MET A 122 -10.80 -27.47 5.36
C MET A 122 -11.39 -28.03 6.65
N VAL A 123 -11.84 -27.17 7.56
CA VAL A 123 -12.46 -27.57 8.83
C VAL A 123 -13.77 -28.35 8.59
N GLU A 124 -14.60 -27.91 7.66
CA GLU A 124 -15.83 -28.63 7.24
C GLU A 124 -15.52 -30.06 6.73
N LYS A 125 -14.37 -30.23 6.08
CA LYS A 125 -13.90 -31.54 5.59
C LYS A 125 -13.17 -32.38 6.67
N GLY A 126 -13.20 -31.95 7.93
CA GLY A 126 -12.65 -32.70 9.06
C GLY A 126 -11.15 -32.48 9.32
N ILE A 127 -10.54 -31.47 8.68
CA ILE A 127 -9.15 -31.10 8.96
C ILE A 127 -9.11 -30.36 10.30
N ASP A 128 -8.13 -30.69 11.14
CA ASP A 128 -7.91 -30.02 12.41
C ASP A 128 -7.72 -28.50 12.23
N LYS A 129 -8.32 -27.70 13.10
CA LYS A 129 -8.30 -26.24 13.01
C LYS A 129 -6.89 -25.65 13.07
N GLY A 130 -6.04 -26.19 13.95
CA GLY A 130 -4.66 -25.73 14.08
C GLY A 130 -3.85 -26.04 12.82
N TYR A 131 -4.03 -27.23 12.27
CA TYR A 131 -3.39 -27.63 11.02
C TYR A 131 -3.90 -26.80 9.83
N ALA A 132 -5.21 -26.62 9.70
CA ALA A 132 -5.80 -25.78 8.65
C ALA A 132 -5.27 -24.35 8.69
N SER A 133 -5.16 -23.76 9.89
CA SER A 133 -4.57 -22.41 10.06
C SER A 133 -3.13 -22.34 9.56
N LYS A 134 -2.31 -23.33 9.89
CA LYS A 134 -0.92 -23.38 9.43
C LYS A 134 -0.80 -23.59 7.92
N LEU A 135 -1.66 -24.40 7.32
CA LEU A 135 -1.68 -24.58 5.85
C LEU A 135 -1.99 -23.28 5.11
N VAL A 136 -2.95 -22.48 5.60
CA VAL A 136 -3.26 -21.16 5.02
C VAL A 136 -2.06 -20.23 5.17
N GLN A 137 -1.46 -20.14 6.36
CA GLN A 137 -0.29 -19.31 6.61
C GLN A 137 0.87 -19.66 5.66
N TYR A 138 1.30 -20.91 5.62
CA TYR A 138 2.41 -21.34 4.77
C TYR A 138 2.13 -21.20 3.27
N GLY A 139 0.87 -21.35 2.86
CA GLY A 139 0.47 -21.08 1.48
C GLY A 139 0.77 -19.63 1.08
N TRP A 140 0.41 -18.68 1.91
CA TRP A 140 0.68 -17.25 1.66
C TRP A 140 2.17 -16.91 1.72
N GLU A 141 2.89 -17.44 2.69
CA GLU A 141 4.35 -17.24 2.79
C GLU A 141 5.07 -17.69 1.51
N THR A 142 4.74 -18.87 1.01
CA THR A 142 5.32 -19.43 -0.23
C THR A 142 5.00 -18.57 -1.45
N ILE A 143 3.76 -18.11 -1.59
CA ILE A 143 3.33 -17.26 -2.70
C ILE A 143 4.00 -15.89 -2.62
N THR A 144 4.09 -15.31 -1.44
CA THR A 144 4.70 -14.00 -1.23
C THR A 144 6.19 -14.02 -1.56
N GLU A 145 6.91 -15.07 -1.18
CA GLU A 145 8.33 -15.22 -1.55
C GLU A 145 8.51 -15.37 -3.06
N ALA A 146 7.64 -16.11 -3.73
CA ALA A 146 7.69 -16.22 -5.18
C ALA A 146 7.44 -14.87 -5.88
N LEU A 147 6.49 -14.08 -5.36
CA LEU A 147 6.22 -12.72 -5.85
C LEU A 147 7.42 -11.79 -5.69
N LYS A 148 8.09 -11.83 -4.54
CA LYS A 148 9.31 -11.05 -4.26
C LYS A 148 10.41 -11.32 -5.27
N LEU A 149 10.61 -12.58 -5.62
CA LEU A 149 11.73 -13.02 -6.46
C LEU A 149 11.55 -12.70 -7.95
N GLY A 150 10.33 -12.66 -8.45
CA GLY A 150 10.13 -12.48 -9.89
C GLY A 150 8.73 -12.07 -10.31
N GLY A 151 7.94 -11.52 -9.39
CA GLY A 151 6.60 -11.02 -9.67
C GLY A 151 5.59 -12.13 -9.97
N ILE A 152 4.46 -11.73 -10.54
CA ILE A 152 3.33 -12.62 -10.83
C ILE A 152 3.72 -13.77 -11.76
N THR A 153 4.52 -13.50 -12.77
CA THR A 153 4.99 -14.53 -13.73
C THR A 153 5.75 -15.63 -13.00
N HIS A 154 6.73 -15.25 -12.17
CA HIS A 154 7.51 -16.21 -11.42
C HIS A 154 6.67 -17.04 -10.43
N MET A 155 5.69 -16.41 -9.79
CA MET A 155 4.73 -17.09 -8.94
C MET A 155 3.92 -18.14 -9.71
N MET A 156 3.43 -17.78 -10.91
CA MET A 156 2.66 -18.70 -11.76
C MET A 156 3.51 -19.86 -12.29
N ASP A 157 4.78 -19.61 -12.59
CA ASP A 157 5.69 -20.65 -13.10
C ASP A 157 5.99 -21.75 -12.08
N ARG A 158 5.89 -21.44 -10.80
CA ARG A 158 6.05 -22.44 -9.72
C ARG A 158 4.85 -23.36 -9.53
N LEU A 159 3.70 -23.04 -10.11
CA LEU A 159 2.52 -23.90 -10.05
C LEU A 159 2.64 -25.06 -11.04
N SER A 160 2.17 -26.24 -10.64
CA SER A 160 2.02 -27.37 -11.55
C SER A 160 0.98 -27.07 -12.66
N ASN A 161 1.13 -27.69 -13.82
CA ASN A 161 0.17 -27.51 -14.92
C ASN A 161 -1.29 -27.79 -14.54
N PRO A 162 -1.61 -28.88 -13.80
CA PRO A 162 -2.96 -29.09 -13.31
C PRO A 162 -3.48 -27.96 -12.42
N SER A 163 -2.62 -27.39 -11.56
CA SER A 163 -2.99 -26.25 -10.70
C SER A 163 -3.27 -24.99 -11.52
N LYS A 164 -2.43 -24.68 -12.50
CA LYS A 164 -2.65 -23.56 -13.44
C LYS A 164 -4.01 -23.65 -14.13
N ILE A 165 -4.33 -24.83 -14.69
CA ILE A 165 -5.59 -25.07 -15.40
C ILE A 165 -6.80 -24.92 -14.46
N LYS A 166 -6.71 -25.42 -13.23
CA LYS A 166 -7.81 -25.31 -12.25
C LYS A 166 -8.04 -23.86 -11.79
N THR A 167 -6.97 -23.08 -11.64
CA THR A 167 -7.06 -21.67 -11.24
C THR A 167 -7.91 -20.83 -12.20
N PHE A 168 -7.84 -21.12 -13.51
CA PHE A 168 -8.65 -20.42 -14.51
C PHE A 168 -10.11 -20.93 -14.63
N LYS A 169 -10.50 -21.92 -13.84
CA LYS A 169 -11.85 -22.49 -13.82
C LYS A 169 -12.65 -22.11 -12.55
N LEU A 170 -12.06 -21.34 -11.67
CA LEU A 170 -12.70 -20.74 -10.50
C LEU A 170 -13.40 -19.44 -10.87
#